data_630063f33ba0b888d117eb53baf9f57a
#
_entry.id   630063f33ba0b888d117eb53baf9f57a
#
_cell.length_a   1.000
_cell.length_b   1.000
_cell.length_c   1.000
_cell.angle_alpha   90.00
_cell.angle_beta   90.00
_cell.angle_gamma   90.00
#
_symmetry.space_group_name_H-M   'P 1'
#
loop_
_entity.id
_entity.type
_entity.pdbx_description
1 polymer ?
#
loop_
_entity_poly.entity_id
_entity_poly.type
_entity_poly.pdbx_seq_one_letter_code
_entity_poly.pdbx_strand_id
1 'polypeptide(L)'
;MEKLLNLREVMIMKKFNWGIIGTGWIAHDMADALNKVNGEIYAAANPNEEALRAFVQEKHVQHAFTNPDEMIKDPSIDIIYIATPHTFHYDYIKKALNAGKHVFCEKAITGNARQFDEVAQLAKEKQLILMEGFTLYHMPIYQKMQDMIKTGKFGDIKMIQINFGSLKEYDPQNRFFNKDLAGGALLDIGGYATAFAISFMDEYPESINTTVKFFETGVDEESGIILKNSKGQMAVMSLSMRAKQPKRGLVSGTKGYFEINQYPRGTEAYISYTQSAHEESYDKVTAGDADQALEYEVTDFQKYIEQGHDEGELKKSRMIAHILTSIRTAWGMTYPFDNEE
;
A
#
# COMPACT_ATOMS: atom_id res chain seq x y z
N MET A 1 -13.94 -11.42 50.12
CA MET A 1 -12.90 -10.43 49.81
C MET A 1 -11.85 -11.13 48.96
N GLU A 2 -12.24 -11.49 47.75
CA GLU A 2 -11.42 -12.22 46.77
C GLU A 2 -10.76 -11.22 45.82
N LYS A 3 -9.44 -11.34 45.74
CA LYS A 3 -8.61 -10.59 44.81
C LYS A 3 -8.95 -11.03 43.38
N LEU A 4 -9.61 -10.19 42.63
CA LEU A 4 -9.65 -10.27 41.18
C LEU A 4 -8.22 -9.99 40.66
N LEU A 5 -7.49 -11.04 40.39
CA LEU A 5 -6.27 -11.02 39.59
C LEU A 5 -6.69 -10.69 38.15
N ASN A 6 -6.44 -9.44 37.75
CA ASN A 6 -6.39 -9.07 36.35
C ASN A 6 -5.21 -9.77 35.68
N LEU A 7 -5.44 -10.97 35.21
CA LEU A 7 -4.59 -11.62 34.21
C LEU A 7 -4.85 -10.88 32.86
N ARG A 8 -4.14 -9.80 32.61
CA ARG A 8 -3.79 -9.45 31.24
C ARG A 8 -2.93 -10.61 30.74
N GLU A 9 -3.53 -11.55 30.04
CA GLU A 9 -2.78 -12.44 29.16
C GLU A 9 -2.00 -11.51 28.19
N VAL A 10 -0.74 -11.36 28.45
CA VAL A 10 0.20 -10.88 27.46
C VAL A 10 0.21 -12.02 26.43
N MET A 11 -0.59 -11.92 25.39
CA MET A 11 -0.44 -12.76 24.22
C MET A 11 1.00 -12.56 23.76
N ILE A 12 1.83 -13.57 24.01
CA ILE A 12 3.17 -13.62 23.44
C ILE A 12 2.94 -13.84 21.96
N MET A 13 2.97 -12.77 21.15
CA MET A 13 2.87 -12.88 19.70
C MET A 13 3.97 -13.84 19.21
N LYS A 14 3.58 -14.77 18.34
CA LYS A 14 4.54 -15.68 17.72
C LYS A 14 5.63 -14.85 17.02
N LYS A 15 6.88 -15.16 17.28
CA LYS A 15 8.00 -14.56 16.58
C LYS A 15 8.14 -15.24 15.22
N PHE A 16 8.03 -14.45 14.14
CA PHE A 16 8.19 -14.92 12.77
C PHE A 16 9.59 -14.61 12.24
N ASN A 17 10.16 -15.51 11.47
CA ASN A 17 11.41 -15.32 10.75
C ASN A 17 11.13 -14.68 9.40
N TRP A 18 11.61 -13.45 9.18
CA TRP A 18 11.44 -12.70 7.96
C TRP A 18 12.63 -12.86 7.03
N GLY A 19 12.36 -13.13 5.74
CA GLY A 19 13.30 -13.02 4.64
C GLY A 19 12.98 -11.78 3.80
N ILE A 20 13.96 -10.91 3.58
CA ILE A 20 13.81 -9.65 2.83
C ILE A 20 14.43 -9.79 1.45
N ILE A 21 13.65 -9.59 0.36
CA ILE A 21 14.15 -9.54 -1.02
C ILE A 21 14.25 -8.08 -1.46
N GLY A 22 15.47 -7.65 -1.79
CA GLY A 22 15.79 -6.25 -2.08
C GLY A 22 16.34 -5.53 -0.85
N THR A 23 17.31 -4.63 -1.08
CA THR A 23 18.02 -3.87 -0.02
C THR A 23 18.01 -2.37 -0.31
N GLY A 24 16.87 -1.88 -0.87
CA GLY A 24 16.62 -0.47 -1.13
C GLY A 24 16.19 0.27 0.14
N TRP A 25 15.97 1.60 0.02
CA TRP A 25 15.61 2.46 1.14
C TRP A 25 14.41 1.95 1.97
N ILE A 26 13.36 1.42 1.30
CA ILE A 26 12.17 0.92 2.01
C ILE A 26 12.46 -0.39 2.76
N ALA A 27 13.40 -1.21 2.28
CA ALA A 27 13.86 -2.39 3.00
C ALA A 27 14.61 -2.01 4.28
N HIS A 28 15.39 -0.91 4.27
CA HIS A 28 16.01 -0.38 5.48
C HIS A 28 14.99 0.10 6.50
N ASP A 29 13.97 0.86 6.06
CA ASP A 29 12.87 1.33 6.93
C ASP A 29 12.07 0.15 7.52
N MET A 30 11.77 -0.86 6.69
CA MET A 30 11.07 -2.07 7.14
C MET A 30 11.91 -2.87 8.15
N ALA A 31 13.21 -2.99 7.94
CA ALA A 31 14.11 -3.64 8.88
C ALA A 31 14.10 -2.95 10.26
N ASP A 32 14.10 -1.61 10.25
CA ASP A 32 14.01 -0.83 11.49
C ASP A 32 12.65 -1.00 12.19
N ALA A 33 11.56 -1.08 11.43
CA ALA A 33 10.24 -1.36 11.98
C ALA A 33 10.15 -2.77 12.59
N LEU A 34 10.66 -3.79 11.89
CA LEU A 34 10.71 -5.18 12.38
C LEU A 34 11.43 -5.28 13.73
N ASN A 35 12.56 -4.61 13.87
CA ASN A 35 13.33 -4.60 15.12
C ASN A 35 12.55 -3.99 16.30
N LYS A 36 11.62 -3.07 16.03
CA LYS A 36 10.80 -2.42 17.07
C LYS A 36 9.57 -3.24 17.48
N VAL A 37 9.03 -4.06 16.58
CA VAL A 37 7.81 -4.85 16.82
C VAL A 37 8.09 -6.34 17.08
N ASN A 38 9.27 -6.66 17.58
CA ASN A 38 9.70 -8.03 17.88
C ASN A 38 9.70 -8.98 16.67
N GLY A 39 9.91 -8.44 15.47
CA GLY A 39 10.18 -9.20 14.26
C GLY A 39 11.64 -9.67 14.24
N GLU A 40 11.94 -10.78 13.56
CA GLU A 40 13.31 -11.24 13.35
C GLU A 40 13.68 -11.20 11.89
N ILE A 41 14.69 -10.38 11.55
CA ILE A 41 15.23 -10.37 10.21
C ILE A 41 16.20 -11.56 10.10
N TYR A 42 15.65 -12.70 9.72
CA TYR A 42 16.42 -13.94 9.62
C TYR A 42 17.34 -13.92 8.39
N ALA A 43 16.85 -13.45 7.24
CA ALA A 43 17.61 -13.47 6.00
C ALA A 43 17.35 -12.23 5.13
N ALA A 44 18.34 -11.91 4.28
CA ALA A 44 18.16 -10.92 3.21
C ALA A 44 18.78 -11.44 1.91
N ALA A 45 18.17 -11.05 0.78
CA ALA A 45 18.63 -11.41 -0.55
C ALA A 45 18.73 -10.21 -1.49
N ASN A 46 19.85 -10.10 -2.20
CA ASN A 46 20.03 -9.15 -3.30
C ASN A 46 21.11 -9.69 -4.26
N PRO A 47 20.87 -9.70 -5.60
CA PRO A 47 21.91 -10.06 -6.57
C PRO A 47 23.14 -9.13 -6.55
N ASN A 48 22.99 -7.89 -6.09
CA ASN A 48 24.12 -6.98 -5.87
C ASN A 48 24.79 -7.28 -4.53
N GLU A 49 25.93 -7.96 -4.57
CA GLU A 49 26.66 -8.40 -3.38
C GLU A 49 27.11 -7.25 -2.46
N GLU A 50 27.50 -6.10 -3.04
CA GLU A 50 27.94 -4.94 -2.26
C GLU A 50 26.80 -4.35 -1.45
N ALA A 51 25.65 -4.12 -2.11
CA ALA A 51 24.43 -3.63 -1.45
C ALA A 51 23.91 -4.63 -0.39
N LEU A 52 23.97 -5.93 -0.69
CA LEU A 52 23.60 -6.98 0.26
C LEU A 52 24.48 -6.97 1.50
N ARG A 53 25.81 -6.91 1.31
CA ARG A 53 26.79 -6.90 2.41
C ARG A 53 26.58 -5.68 3.31
N ALA A 54 26.38 -4.49 2.71
CA ALA A 54 26.13 -3.27 3.48
C ALA A 54 24.86 -3.39 4.32
N PHE A 55 23.77 -3.86 3.73
CA PHE A 55 22.49 -4.06 4.41
C PHE A 55 22.58 -5.07 5.56
N VAL A 56 23.20 -6.23 5.31
CA VAL A 56 23.38 -7.30 6.32
C VAL A 56 24.19 -6.81 7.51
N GLN A 57 25.26 -6.05 7.26
CA GLN A 57 26.09 -5.49 8.32
C GLN A 57 25.34 -4.43 9.14
N GLU A 58 24.62 -3.52 8.46
CA GLU A 58 23.89 -2.43 9.12
C GLU A 58 22.70 -2.94 9.94
N LYS A 59 21.92 -3.87 9.39
CA LYS A 59 20.69 -4.37 10.01
C LYS A 59 20.88 -5.66 10.83
N HIS A 60 22.12 -6.14 10.97
CA HIS A 60 22.47 -7.34 11.74
C HIS A 60 21.71 -8.61 11.31
N VAL A 61 21.53 -8.78 9.99
CA VAL A 61 20.84 -9.92 9.40
C VAL A 61 21.65 -11.20 9.56
N GLN A 62 21.01 -12.32 9.91
CA GLN A 62 21.71 -13.57 10.20
C GLN A 62 22.24 -14.28 8.95
N HIS A 63 21.47 -14.28 7.87
CA HIS A 63 21.80 -15.01 6.64
C HIS A 63 21.72 -14.10 5.41
N ALA A 64 22.71 -14.20 4.54
CA ALA A 64 22.83 -13.41 3.30
C ALA A 64 22.75 -14.34 2.08
N PHE A 65 21.94 -13.99 1.11
CA PHE A 65 21.76 -14.74 -0.13
C PHE A 65 21.94 -13.81 -1.34
N THR A 66 22.84 -14.16 -2.26
CA THR A 66 22.94 -13.46 -3.55
C THR A 66 21.86 -13.89 -4.52
N ASN A 67 21.27 -15.07 -4.29
CA ASN A 67 20.17 -15.63 -5.06
C ASN A 67 18.88 -15.67 -4.20
N PRO A 68 17.86 -14.81 -4.50
CA PRO A 68 16.61 -14.84 -3.77
C PRO A 68 15.86 -16.19 -3.80
N ASP A 69 16.02 -16.97 -4.88
CA ASP A 69 15.37 -18.26 -5.01
C ASP A 69 15.92 -19.32 -4.03
N GLU A 70 17.16 -19.17 -3.59
CA GLU A 70 17.74 -20.01 -2.54
C GLU A 70 17.19 -19.62 -1.17
N MET A 71 17.10 -18.32 -0.89
CA MET A 71 16.51 -17.81 0.36
C MET A 71 15.05 -18.25 0.50
N ILE A 72 14.24 -18.14 -0.54
CA ILE A 72 12.82 -18.52 -0.53
C ILE A 72 12.64 -20.00 -0.13
N LYS A 73 13.59 -20.87 -0.46
CA LYS A 73 13.53 -22.32 -0.14
C LYS A 73 13.95 -22.65 1.29
N ASP A 74 14.51 -21.71 2.03
CA ASP A 74 14.94 -21.96 3.42
C ASP A 74 13.71 -22.28 4.29
N PRO A 75 13.64 -23.47 4.90
CA PRO A 75 12.49 -23.88 5.71
C PRO A 75 12.34 -23.06 7.00
N SER A 76 13.39 -22.38 7.44
CA SER A 76 13.36 -21.56 8.66
C SER A 76 12.65 -20.23 8.48
N ILE A 77 12.40 -19.80 7.25
CA ILE A 77 11.70 -18.56 6.94
C ILE A 77 10.19 -18.78 6.96
N ASP A 78 9.45 -17.94 7.68
CA ASP A 78 7.98 -17.94 7.72
C ASP A 78 7.39 -16.96 6.70
N ILE A 79 8.02 -15.79 6.55
CA ILE A 79 7.51 -14.64 5.80
C ILE A 79 8.56 -14.14 4.81
N ILE A 80 8.13 -13.85 3.58
CA ILE A 80 8.94 -13.13 2.60
C ILE A 80 8.40 -11.71 2.43
N TYR A 81 9.24 -10.71 2.72
CA TYR A 81 9.01 -9.33 2.37
C TYR A 81 9.69 -8.99 1.04
N ILE A 82 8.93 -8.45 0.09
CA ILE A 82 9.40 -8.14 -1.27
C ILE A 82 9.48 -6.63 -1.44
N ALA A 83 10.69 -6.11 -1.63
CA ALA A 83 11.04 -4.69 -1.75
C ALA A 83 11.90 -4.42 -3.00
N THR A 84 11.52 -5.02 -4.11
CA THR A 84 12.17 -4.91 -5.42
C THR A 84 11.46 -3.88 -6.32
N PRO A 85 11.96 -3.55 -7.54
CA PRO A 85 11.15 -2.89 -8.55
C PRO A 85 9.91 -3.70 -8.93
N HIS A 86 8.82 -3.02 -9.29
CA HIS A 86 7.48 -3.60 -9.53
C HIS A 86 7.48 -4.80 -10.48
N THR A 87 8.34 -4.79 -11.51
CA THR A 87 8.45 -5.86 -12.52
C THR A 87 8.77 -7.23 -11.93
N PHE A 88 9.44 -7.28 -10.77
CA PHE A 88 9.87 -8.54 -10.15
C PHE A 88 8.88 -9.06 -9.10
N HIS A 89 7.90 -8.26 -8.69
CA HIS A 89 7.00 -8.62 -7.59
C HIS A 89 6.23 -9.91 -7.87
N TYR A 90 5.58 -10.00 -9.02
CA TYR A 90 4.75 -11.13 -9.39
C TYR A 90 5.49 -12.48 -9.30
N ASP A 91 6.69 -12.57 -9.87
CA ASP A 91 7.48 -13.79 -9.86
C ASP A 91 7.92 -14.19 -8.46
N TYR A 92 8.39 -13.23 -7.67
CA TYR A 92 8.80 -13.53 -6.29
C TYR A 92 7.61 -13.89 -5.40
N ILE A 93 6.46 -13.27 -5.57
CA ILE A 93 5.23 -13.66 -4.87
C ILE A 93 4.87 -15.11 -5.19
N LYS A 94 4.83 -15.49 -6.48
CA LYS A 94 4.51 -16.88 -6.89
C LYS A 94 5.49 -17.88 -6.30
N LYS A 95 6.78 -17.60 -6.37
CA LYS A 95 7.83 -18.46 -5.81
C LYS A 95 7.67 -18.64 -4.30
N ALA A 96 7.46 -17.54 -3.56
CA ALA A 96 7.31 -17.56 -2.12
C ALA A 96 6.05 -18.33 -1.68
N LEU A 97 4.90 -18.07 -2.30
CA LEU A 97 3.66 -18.79 -2.03
C LEU A 97 3.79 -20.29 -2.35
N ASN A 98 4.45 -20.65 -3.46
CA ASN A 98 4.70 -22.05 -3.79
C ASN A 98 5.65 -22.76 -2.81
N ALA A 99 6.56 -22.01 -2.20
CA ALA A 99 7.43 -22.49 -1.13
C ALA A 99 6.75 -22.53 0.27
N GLY A 100 5.46 -22.18 0.35
CA GLY A 100 4.69 -22.21 1.61
C GLY A 100 4.97 -21.03 2.52
N LYS A 101 5.42 -19.89 1.99
CA LYS A 101 5.71 -18.68 2.76
C LYS A 101 4.56 -17.70 2.69
N HIS A 102 4.24 -17.03 3.81
CA HIS A 102 3.42 -15.83 3.79
C HIS A 102 4.16 -14.71 3.07
N VAL A 103 3.44 -13.80 2.42
CA VAL A 103 4.06 -12.76 1.58
C VAL A 103 3.54 -11.38 1.95
N PHE A 104 4.47 -10.49 2.29
CA PHE A 104 4.24 -9.06 2.34
C PHE A 104 5.00 -8.41 1.19
N CYS A 105 4.30 -7.77 0.27
CA CYS A 105 4.91 -7.17 -0.92
C CYS A 105 4.67 -5.67 -0.96
N GLU A 106 5.71 -4.90 -1.30
CA GLU A 106 5.58 -3.46 -1.56
C GLU A 106 4.56 -3.16 -2.67
N LYS A 107 4.00 -1.97 -2.59
CA LYS A 107 3.07 -1.44 -3.62
C LYS A 107 3.88 -0.97 -4.88
N ALA A 108 3.33 -1.05 -6.09
CA ALA A 108 2.17 -1.84 -6.48
C ALA A 108 2.53 -3.33 -6.44
N ILE A 109 1.69 -4.11 -5.77
CA ILE A 109 1.97 -5.54 -5.54
C ILE A 109 2.14 -6.32 -6.84
N THR A 110 1.43 -5.96 -7.90
CA THR A 110 1.58 -6.54 -9.24
C THR A 110 1.47 -5.46 -10.31
N GLY A 111 1.97 -5.77 -11.50
CA GLY A 111 1.94 -4.84 -12.62
C GLY A 111 0.55 -4.68 -13.26
N ASN A 112 -0.33 -5.67 -13.14
CA ASN A 112 -1.69 -5.64 -13.67
C ASN A 112 -2.66 -6.55 -12.89
N ALA A 113 -3.96 -6.43 -13.23
CA ALA A 113 -5.05 -7.15 -12.57
C ALA A 113 -4.97 -8.67 -12.76
N ARG A 114 -4.54 -9.16 -13.94
CA ARG A 114 -4.37 -10.61 -14.20
C ARG A 114 -3.34 -11.20 -13.25
N GLN A 115 -2.16 -10.61 -13.19
CA GLN A 115 -1.11 -11.05 -12.26
C GLN A 115 -1.61 -11.03 -10.81
N PHE A 116 -2.37 -9.99 -10.43
CA PHE A 116 -2.96 -9.91 -9.09
C PHE A 116 -3.92 -11.07 -8.82
N ASP A 117 -4.88 -11.29 -9.71
CA ASP A 117 -5.88 -12.34 -9.55
C ASP A 117 -5.24 -13.74 -9.44
N GLU A 118 -4.17 -14.00 -10.19
CA GLU A 118 -3.42 -15.27 -10.13
C GLU A 118 -2.74 -15.45 -8.76
N VAL A 119 -2.01 -14.44 -8.25
CA VAL A 119 -1.31 -14.58 -6.96
C VAL A 119 -2.28 -14.59 -5.78
N ALA A 120 -3.38 -13.86 -5.85
CA ALA A 120 -4.43 -13.88 -4.82
C ALA A 120 -5.11 -15.26 -4.76
N GLN A 121 -5.40 -15.85 -5.92
CA GLN A 121 -5.95 -17.21 -5.99
C GLN A 121 -4.96 -18.25 -5.44
N LEU A 122 -3.67 -18.13 -5.80
CA LEU A 122 -2.61 -19.01 -5.31
C LEU A 122 -2.46 -18.91 -3.78
N ALA A 123 -2.48 -17.70 -3.22
CA ALA A 123 -2.42 -17.48 -1.76
C ALA A 123 -3.60 -18.17 -1.06
N LYS A 124 -4.81 -18.03 -1.61
CA LYS A 124 -6.01 -18.69 -1.09
C LYS A 124 -5.91 -20.22 -1.14
N GLU A 125 -5.46 -20.78 -2.25
CA GLU A 125 -5.30 -22.25 -2.42
C GLU A 125 -4.27 -22.82 -1.44
N LYS A 126 -3.21 -22.07 -1.16
CA LYS A 126 -2.15 -22.44 -0.22
C LYS A 126 -2.50 -22.12 1.25
N GLN A 127 -3.62 -21.44 1.51
CA GLN A 127 -4.00 -20.95 2.85
C GLN A 127 -2.92 -20.05 3.47
N LEU A 128 -2.31 -19.19 2.65
CA LEU A 128 -1.27 -18.25 3.05
C LEU A 128 -1.80 -16.81 3.01
N ILE A 129 -1.27 -15.96 3.86
CA ILE A 129 -1.56 -14.54 3.83
C ILE A 129 -0.66 -13.86 2.80
N LEU A 130 -1.27 -13.11 1.91
CA LEU A 130 -0.65 -12.19 0.97
C LEU A 130 -1.15 -10.78 1.28
N MET A 131 -0.25 -9.83 1.51
CA MET A 131 -0.58 -8.43 1.81
C MET A 131 0.25 -7.48 0.95
N GLU A 132 -0.37 -6.36 0.56
CA GLU A 132 0.26 -5.25 -0.15
C GLU A 132 0.59 -4.11 0.82
N GLY A 133 1.77 -3.51 0.69
CA GLY A 133 2.28 -2.44 1.56
C GLY A 133 1.62 -1.08 1.31
N PHE A 134 0.36 -0.93 1.70
CA PHE A 134 -0.32 0.36 1.74
C PHE A 134 -0.46 0.88 3.16
N THR A 135 0.56 1.61 3.64
CA THR A 135 0.61 2.18 5.00
C THR A 135 -0.69 2.85 5.46
N LEU A 136 -1.41 3.49 4.53
CA LEU A 136 -2.62 4.23 4.88
C LEU A 136 -3.71 3.34 5.52
N TYR A 137 -3.78 2.05 5.17
CA TYR A 137 -4.80 1.13 5.71
C TYR A 137 -4.56 0.80 7.18
N HIS A 138 -3.31 0.92 7.64
CA HIS A 138 -2.86 0.59 8.99
C HIS A 138 -2.75 1.82 9.89
N MET A 139 -2.85 3.04 9.31
CA MET A 139 -2.80 4.27 10.10
C MET A 139 -4.07 4.46 10.94
N PRO A 140 -3.97 4.65 12.26
CA PRO A 140 -5.13 4.75 13.16
C PRO A 140 -6.12 5.86 12.81
N ILE A 141 -5.68 6.92 12.14
CA ILE A 141 -6.56 8.02 11.72
C ILE A 141 -7.66 7.54 10.75
N TYR A 142 -7.37 6.57 9.87
CA TYR A 142 -8.33 6.06 8.90
C TYR A 142 -9.47 5.32 9.57
N GLN A 143 -9.16 4.43 10.52
CA GLN A 143 -10.18 3.73 11.31
C GLN A 143 -11.06 4.72 12.05
N LYS A 144 -10.46 5.74 12.68
CA LYS A 144 -11.19 6.77 13.41
C LYS A 144 -12.12 7.59 12.50
N MET A 145 -11.67 7.95 11.29
CA MET A 145 -12.51 8.67 10.33
C MET A 145 -13.62 7.79 9.76
N GLN A 146 -13.37 6.52 9.46
CA GLN A 146 -14.41 5.57 9.06
C GLN A 146 -15.46 5.38 10.15
N ASP A 147 -15.08 5.30 11.42
CA ASP A 147 -16.02 5.19 12.53
C ASP A 147 -16.86 6.47 12.67
N MET A 148 -16.28 7.64 12.46
CA MET A 148 -17.03 8.90 12.44
C MET A 148 -18.01 8.98 11.27
N ILE A 149 -17.67 8.44 10.09
CA ILE A 149 -18.61 8.34 8.96
C ILE A 149 -19.80 7.43 9.33
N LYS A 150 -19.54 6.25 9.92
CA LYS A 150 -20.59 5.30 10.36
C LYS A 150 -21.56 5.92 11.35
N THR A 151 -21.12 6.88 12.17
CA THR A 151 -22.03 7.62 13.08
C THR A 151 -22.92 8.65 12.38
N GLY A 152 -22.77 8.86 11.08
CA GLY A 152 -23.54 9.82 10.28
C GLY A 152 -23.13 11.29 10.47
N LYS A 153 -21.97 11.56 11.08
CA LYS A 153 -21.49 12.93 11.33
C LYS A 153 -21.29 13.74 10.05
N PHE A 154 -20.88 13.08 8.95
CA PHE A 154 -20.67 13.72 7.66
C PHE A 154 -21.90 13.59 6.71
N GLY A 155 -22.96 12.91 7.12
CA GLY A 155 -24.08 12.55 6.25
C GLY A 155 -23.67 11.59 5.14
N ASP A 156 -24.28 11.69 3.96
CA ASP A 156 -23.92 10.89 2.80
C ASP A 156 -22.63 11.43 2.18
N ILE A 157 -21.61 10.61 2.02
CA ILE A 157 -20.39 10.97 1.29
C ILE A 157 -20.74 11.11 -0.19
N LYS A 158 -20.32 12.22 -0.81
CA LYS A 158 -20.61 12.58 -2.20
C LYS A 158 -19.37 12.75 -3.06
N MET A 159 -18.33 13.40 -2.54
CA MET A 159 -17.15 13.79 -3.31
C MET A 159 -15.88 13.48 -2.53
N ILE A 160 -14.88 12.95 -3.23
CA ILE A 160 -13.53 12.72 -2.71
C ILE A 160 -12.55 13.40 -3.66
N GLN A 161 -11.60 14.18 -3.13
CA GLN A 161 -10.57 14.86 -3.93
C GLN A 161 -9.19 14.47 -3.42
N ILE A 162 -8.32 14.07 -4.34
CA ILE A 162 -6.99 13.57 -3.98
C ILE A 162 -5.92 14.23 -4.87
N ASN A 163 -4.86 14.69 -4.24
CA ASN A 163 -3.68 15.20 -4.93
C ASN A 163 -2.45 14.41 -4.51
N PHE A 164 -1.60 14.04 -5.47
CA PHE A 164 -0.28 13.53 -5.20
C PHE A 164 0.69 14.00 -6.30
N GLY A 165 1.58 14.93 -5.95
CA GLY A 165 2.68 15.36 -6.81
C GLY A 165 4.03 15.07 -6.15
N SER A 166 4.86 14.28 -6.84
CA SER A 166 6.20 13.90 -6.40
C SER A 166 7.23 14.38 -7.43
N LEU A 167 7.72 15.61 -7.25
CA LEU A 167 8.75 16.13 -8.16
C LEU A 167 9.99 15.24 -8.11
N LYS A 168 10.28 14.61 -9.24
CA LYS A 168 11.49 13.80 -9.49
C LYS A 168 12.36 14.49 -10.51
N GLU A 169 13.68 14.42 -10.34
CA GLU A 169 14.61 14.76 -11.39
C GLU A 169 14.47 13.74 -12.54
N TYR A 170 14.40 14.23 -13.78
CA TYR A 170 14.18 13.36 -14.93
C TYR A 170 15.47 12.64 -15.32
N ASP A 171 15.43 11.33 -15.20
CA ASP A 171 16.46 10.42 -15.68
C ASP A 171 15.77 9.16 -16.26
N PRO A 172 15.82 8.95 -17.59
CA PRO A 172 15.14 7.83 -18.25
C PRO A 172 15.65 6.45 -17.80
N GLN A 173 16.82 6.36 -17.18
CA GLN A 173 17.36 5.12 -16.63
C GLN A 173 16.82 4.84 -15.20
N ASN A 174 16.33 5.85 -14.53
CA ASN A 174 15.78 5.68 -13.20
C ASN A 174 14.45 4.91 -13.24
N ARG A 175 14.21 4.05 -12.25
CA ARG A 175 12.99 3.23 -12.15
C ARG A 175 11.68 4.02 -12.28
N PHE A 176 11.66 5.30 -11.93
CA PHE A 176 10.46 6.13 -12.02
C PHE A 176 10.05 6.47 -13.45
N PHE A 177 11.00 6.44 -14.39
CA PHE A 177 10.80 6.84 -15.77
C PHE A 177 11.04 5.69 -16.76
N ASN A 178 11.59 4.57 -16.27
CA ASN A 178 11.92 3.41 -17.09
C ASN A 178 10.70 2.50 -17.26
N LYS A 179 10.29 2.30 -18.52
CA LYS A 179 9.13 1.45 -18.87
C LYS A 179 9.37 -0.02 -18.52
N ASP A 180 10.60 -0.51 -18.66
CA ASP A 180 10.95 -1.91 -18.37
C ASP A 180 10.93 -2.22 -16.86
N LEU A 181 11.02 -1.18 -16.03
CA LEU A 181 10.91 -1.28 -14.56
C LEU A 181 9.52 -0.91 -14.05
N ALA A 182 8.53 -0.80 -14.95
CA ALA A 182 7.17 -0.38 -14.65
C ALA A 182 7.12 0.99 -13.94
N GLY A 183 7.83 1.98 -14.51
CA GLY A 183 7.81 3.38 -14.06
C GLY A 183 6.48 4.07 -14.37
N GLY A 184 6.39 5.35 -14.03
CA GLY A 184 5.22 6.20 -14.22
C GLY A 184 4.55 6.60 -12.91
N ALA A 185 3.80 7.68 -12.95
CA ALA A 185 3.11 8.24 -11.79
C ALA A 185 2.00 7.31 -11.27
N LEU A 186 1.30 6.63 -12.17
CA LEU A 186 0.14 5.81 -11.82
C LEU A 186 0.52 4.66 -10.89
N LEU A 187 1.56 3.87 -11.21
CA LEU A 187 1.98 2.76 -10.36
C LEU A 187 2.74 3.24 -9.11
N ASP A 188 3.55 4.31 -9.21
CA ASP A 188 4.33 4.76 -8.06
C ASP A 188 3.47 5.49 -7.00
N ILE A 189 2.58 6.42 -7.44
CA ILE A 189 1.80 7.28 -6.52
C ILE A 189 0.29 7.14 -6.69
N GLY A 190 -0.20 6.70 -7.85
CA GLY A 190 -1.63 6.54 -8.12
C GLY A 190 -2.27 5.43 -7.31
N GLY A 191 -1.52 4.38 -6.94
CA GLY A 191 -1.96 3.35 -6.01
C GLY A 191 -2.43 3.93 -4.67
N TYR A 192 -1.66 4.83 -4.07
CA TYR A 192 -2.05 5.52 -2.83
C TYR A 192 -3.28 6.42 -3.01
N ALA A 193 -3.37 7.15 -4.13
CA ALA A 193 -4.54 7.98 -4.40
C ALA A 193 -5.81 7.14 -4.55
N THR A 194 -5.71 6.02 -5.27
CA THR A 194 -6.81 5.06 -5.44
C THR A 194 -7.18 4.39 -4.11
N ALA A 195 -6.19 3.99 -3.30
CA ALA A 195 -6.39 3.43 -1.98
C ALA A 195 -7.14 4.39 -1.05
N PHE A 196 -6.79 5.69 -1.08
CA PHE A 196 -7.52 6.71 -0.34
C PHE A 196 -8.98 6.83 -0.85
N ALA A 197 -9.19 6.89 -2.16
CA ALA A 197 -10.52 6.98 -2.75
C ALA A 197 -11.42 5.83 -2.30
N ILE A 198 -10.97 4.58 -2.48
CA ILE A 198 -11.77 3.39 -2.14
C ILE A 198 -11.98 3.20 -0.63
N SER A 199 -11.13 3.80 0.21
CA SER A 199 -11.32 3.77 1.68
C SER A 199 -12.59 4.48 2.13
N PHE A 200 -13.10 5.43 1.31
CA PHE A 200 -14.24 6.28 1.65
C PHE A 200 -15.38 6.22 0.62
N MET A 201 -15.24 5.43 -0.44
CA MET A 201 -16.33 5.07 -1.34
C MET A 201 -17.09 3.86 -0.80
N ASP A 202 -18.43 3.89 -0.84
CA ASP A 202 -19.26 2.78 -0.37
C ASP A 202 -19.22 1.55 -1.28
N GLU A 203 -18.99 1.79 -2.58
CA GLU A 203 -19.01 0.75 -3.61
C GLU A 203 -17.87 0.95 -4.61
N TYR A 204 -17.53 -0.13 -5.33
CA TYR A 204 -16.55 -0.12 -6.40
C TYR A 204 -16.95 0.86 -7.52
N PRO A 205 -16.00 1.60 -8.12
CA PRO A 205 -16.28 2.47 -9.25
C PRO A 205 -16.78 1.69 -10.48
N GLU A 206 -17.86 2.17 -11.09
CA GLU A 206 -18.41 1.62 -12.34
C GLU A 206 -17.90 2.36 -13.58
N SER A 207 -17.47 3.60 -13.42
CA SER A 207 -16.94 4.41 -14.52
C SER A 207 -15.64 5.09 -14.15
N ILE A 208 -14.76 5.16 -15.16
CA ILE A 208 -13.45 5.80 -15.08
C ILE A 208 -13.33 6.77 -16.26
N ASN A 209 -13.11 8.05 -15.97
CA ASN A 209 -12.76 9.06 -16.97
C ASN A 209 -11.36 9.58 -16.64
N THR A 210 -10.50 9.65 -17.64
CA THR A 210 -9.09 9.96 -17.38
C THR A 210 -8.42 10.62 -18.58
N THR A 211 -7.40 11.43 -18.29
CA THR A 211 -6.48 12.01 -19.25
C THR A 211 -5.06 11.86 -18.78
N VAL A 212 -4.09 11.82 -19.69
CA VAL A 212 -2.69 11.56 -19.39
C VAL A 212 -1.76 12.39 -20.24
N LYS A 213 -0.62 12.77 -19.68
CA LYS A 213 0.57 13.22 -20.39
C LYS A 213 1.67 12.20 -20.17
N PHE A 214 2.33 11.79 -21.24
CA PHE A 214 3.42 10.81 -21.18
C PHE A 214 4.79 11.48 -21.17
N PHE A 215 5.75 10.79 -20.55
CA PHE A 215 7.17 10.99 -20.79
C PHE A 215 7.58 10.45 -22.17
N GLU A 216 8.77 10.83 -22.65
CA GLU A 216 9.39 10.30 -23.87
C GLU A 216 9.60 8.77 -23.79
N THR A 217 9.77 8.24 -22.59
CA THR A 217 9.90 6.79 -22.32
C THR A 217 8.59 6.01 -22.47
N GLY A 218 7.46 6.71 -22.66
CA GLY A 218 6.15 6.10 -22.84
C GLY A 218 5.43 5.72 -21.55
N VAL A 219 5.96 6.07 -20.36
CA VAL A 219 5.24 5.99 -19.09
C VAL A 219 4.54 7.30 -18.76
N ASP A 220 3.53 7.26 -17.91
CA ASP A 220 2.75 8.45 -17.54
C ASP A 220 3.53 9.42 -16.65
N GLU A 221 3.49 10.69 -17.01
CA GLU A 221 4.07 11.82 -16.29
C GLU A 221 3.07 12.45 -15.33
N GLU A 222 1.91 12.79 -15.90
CA GLU A 222 0.83 13.50 -15.22
C GLU A 222 -0.52 12.93 -15.66
N SER A 223 -1.46 12.87 -14.73
CA SER A 223 -2.80 12.42 -15.06
C SER A 223 -3.88 13.06 -14.19
N GLY A 224 -5.06 13.21 -14.80
CA GLY A 224 -6.33 13.51 -14.14
C GLY A 224 -7.25 12.31 -14.26
N ILE A 225 -7.84 11.88 -13.15
CA ILE A 225 -8.64 10.67 -13.08
C ILE A 225 -9.92 10.96 -12.29
N ILE A 226 -11.06 10.54 -12.83
CA ILE A 226 -12.37 10.63 -12.18
C ILE A 226 -12.95 9.22 -12.10
N LEU A 227 -13.25 8.79 -10.89
CA LEU A 227 -13.94 7.55 -10.59
C LEU A 227 -15.37 7.86 -10.13
N LYS A 228 -16.36 7.08 -10.57
CA LYS A 228 -17.75 7.21 -10.11
C LYS A 228 -18.35 5.84 -9.88
N ASN A 229 -19.09 5.65 -8.76
CA ASN A 229 -19.80 4.42 -8.46
C ASN A 229 -21.31 4.53 -8.70
N SER A 230 -22.06 3.42 -8.54
CA SER A 230 -23.51 3.31 -8.73
C SER A 230 -24.32 4.23 -7.80
N LYS A 231 -23.80 4.55 -6.61
CA LYS A 231 -24.43 5.49 -5.66
C LYS A 231 -24.21 6.96 -6.01
N GLY A 232 -23.49 7.23 -7.10
CA GLY A 232 -23.18 8.59 -7.57
C GLY A 232 -22.05 9.27 -6.81
N GLN A 233 -21.34 8.56 -5.91
CA GLN A 233 -20.12 9.09 -5.30
C GLN A 233 -19.03 9.24 -6.35
N MET A 234 -18.28 10.32 -6.28
CA MET A 234 -17.24 10.65 -7.23
C MET A 234 -15.90 10.88 -6.51
N ALA A 235 -14.82 10.29 -7.04
CA ALA A 235 -13.46 10.59 -6.63
C ALA A 235 -12.71 11.26 -7.79
N VAL A 236 -12.02 12.37 -7.50
CA VAL A 236 -11.22 13.14 -8.46
C VAL A 236 -9.77 13.14 -8.00
N MET A 237 -8.88 12.60 -8.83
CA MET A 237 -7.46 12.48 -8.52
C MET A 237 -6.61 13.26 -9.51
N SER A 238 -5.58 13.95 -9.03
CA SER A 238 -4.53 14.53 -9.85
C SER A 238 -3.16 14.01 -9.43
N LEU A 239 -2.41 13.46 -10.38
CA LEU A 239 -1.09 12.87 -10.17
C LEU A 239 -0.05 13.60 -11.01
N SER A 240 1.16 13.78 -10.48
CA SER A 240 2.30 14.30 -11.24
C SER A 240 3.62 13.82 -10.68
N MET A 241 4.55 13.41 -11.56
CA MET A 241 5.96 13.14 -11.23
C MET A 241 6.86 14.36 -11.51
N ARG A 242 6.34 15.42 -12.14
CA ARG A 242 7.09 16.62 -12.51
C ARG A 242 6.62 17.89 -11.83
N ALA A 243 5.51 17.82 -11.09
CA ALA A 243 5.05 18.94 -10.28
C ALA A 243 4.92 18.51 -8.82
N LYS A 244 5.42 19.34 -7.90
CA LYS A 244 5.16 19.15 -6.48
C LYS A 244 3.73 19.56 -6.16
N GLN A 245 2.94 18.63 -5.61
CA GLN A 245 1.60 18.89 -5.09
C GLN A 245 1.53 18.50 -3.62
N PRO A 246 0.59 19.04 -2.83
CA PRO A 246 0.33 18.53 -1.50
C PRO A 246 -0.17 17.07 -1.61
N LYS A 247 0.26 16.22 -0.68
CA LYS A 247 -0.32 14.88 -0.51
C LYS A 247 -1.59 15.02 0.31
N ARG A 248 -2.68 15.43 -0.34
CA ARG A 248 -3.93 15.82 0.31
C ARG A 248 -5.09 14.95 -0.14
N GLY A 249 -5.84 14.42 0.81
CA GLY A 249 -7.11 13.75 0.57
C GLY A 249 -8.22 14.49 1.31
N LEU A 250 -9.30 14.84 0.60
CA LEU A 250 -10.50 15.50 1.12
C LEU A 250 -11.71 14.64 0.83
N VAL A 251 -12.54 14.42 1.85
CA VAL A 251 -13.79 13.65 1.77
C VAL A 251 -14.95 14.53 2.17
N SER A 252 -15.91 14.74 1.26
CA SER A 252 -17.02 15.66 1.44
C SER A 252 -18.36 14.91 1.47
N GLY A 253 -19.12 15.16 2.52
CA GLY A 253 -20.48 14.66 2.70
C GLY A 253 -21.54 15.76 2.78
N THR A 254 -22.79 15.37 2.97
CA THR A 254 -23.93 16.32 3.02
C THR A 254 -24.00 17.15 4.31
N LYS A 255 -23.20 16.78 5.34
CA LYS A 255 -23.19 17.47 6.64
C LYS A 255 -21.80 18.00 7.03
N GLY A 256 -20.84 17.92 6.13
CA GLY A 256 -19.47 18.39 6.39
C GLY A 256 -18.45 17.65 5.56
N TYR A 257 -17.19 18.00 5.78
CA TYR A 257 -16.06 17.35 5.14
C TYR A 257 -14.91 17.16 6.12
N PHE A 258 -13.97 16.33 5.75
CA PHE A 258 -12.66 16.26 6.41
C PHE A 258 -11.53 16.18 5.40
N GLU A 259 -10.36 16.68 5.83
CA GLU A 259 -9.14 16.68 5.05
C GLU A 259 -8.02 15.98 5.83
N ILE A 260 -7.29 15.07 5.17
CA ILE A 260 -6.08 14.45 5.69
C ILE A 260 -4.90 14.89 4.81
N ASN A 261 -3.93 15.58 5.43
CA ASN A 261 -2.68 15.96 4.80
C ASN A 261 -1.61 14.88 4.99
N GLN A 262 -0.67 14.76 4.05
CA GLN A 262 0.34 13.69 4.02
C GLN A 262 -0.31 12.29 4.12
N TYR A 263 -1.45 12.12 3.49
CA TYR A 263 -2.39 11.02 3.66
C TYR A 263 -1.79 9.60 3.58
N PRO A 264 -0.68 9.28 2.87
CA PRO A 264 -0.11 7.94 2.95
C PRO A 264 0.29 7.52 4.38
N ARG A 265 0.71 8.50 5.21
CA ARG A 265 1.06 8.31 6.63
C ARG A 265 0.42 9.42 7.48
N GLY A 266 -0.82 9.79 7.16
CA GLY A 266 -1.56 10.84 7.86
C GLY A 266 -1.85 10.47 9.31
N THR A 267 -1.77 11.46 10.20
CA THR A 267 -2.04 11.30 11.64
C THR A 267 -3.08 12.30 12.13
N GLU A 268 -3.50 13.23 11.26
CA GLU A 268 -4.43 14.30 11.58
C GLU A 268 -5.51 14.43 10.51
N ALA A 269 -6.74 14.67 10.95
CA ALA A 269 -7.84 15.05 10.08
C ALA A 269 -8.41 16.40 10.53
N TYR A 270 -8.52 17.33 9.60
CA TYR A 270 -9.17 18.64 9.79
C TYR A 270 -10.61 18.53 9.32
N ILE A 271 -11.55 18.86 10.17
CA ILE A 271 -12.98 18.64 9.96
C ILE A 271 -13.71 19.96 9.90
N SER A 272 -14.63 20.11 8.96
CA SER A 272 -15.65 21.16 8.95
C SER A 272 -17.03 20.52 8.95
N TYR A 273 -17.88 20.92 9.90
CA TYR A 273 -19.29 20.52 9.95
C TYR A 273 -20.16 21.65 9.41
N THR A 274 -21.03 21.36 8.47
CA THR A 274 -21.99 22.31 7.93
C THR A 274 -23.23 22.32 8.82
N GLN A 275 -23.50 23.43 9.45
CA GLN A 275 -24.69 23.66 10.28
C GLN A 275 -25.83 24.29 9.47
N SER A 276 -25.49 25.18 8.55
CA SER A 276 -26.40 25.77 7.56
C SER A 276 -25.60 26.18 6.32
N ALA A 277 -26.24 26.78 5.32
CA ALA A 277 -25.56 27.26 4.11
C ALA A 277 -24.43 28.29 4.39
N HIS A 278 -24.42 28.89 5.56
CA HIS A 278 -23.49 29.99 5.93
C HIS A 278 -22.79 29.78 7.28
N GLU A 279 -23.04 28.65 7.95
CA GLU A 279 -22.48 28.37 9.27
C GLU A 279 -21.72 27.05 9.25
N GLU A 280 -20.46 27.13 9.65
CA GLU A 280 -19.57 25.97 9.81
C GLU A 280 -18.97 25.96 11.21
N SER A 281 -18.72 24.76 11.71
CA SER A 281 -17.90 24.55 12.90
C SER A 281 -16.73 23.64 12.56
N TYR A 282 -15.61 23.86 13.23
CA TYR A 282 -14.37 23.18 12.90
C TYR A 282 -13.90 22.29 14.05
N ASP A 283 -13.27 21.19 13.72
CA ASP A 283 -12.67 20.26 14.66
C ASP A 283 -11.37 19.70 14.08
N LYS A 284 -10.54 19.12 14.94
CA LYS A 284 -9.32 18.43 14.58
C LYS A 284 -9.26 17.09 15.31
N VAL A 285 -9.01 16.05 14.58
CA VAL A 285 -8.85 14.70 15.10
C VAL A 285 -7.43 14.24 14.85
N THR A 286 -6.79 13.68 15.87
CA THR A 286 -5.43 13.10 15.79
C THR A 286 -5.47 11.63 16.19
N ALA A 287 -4.75 10.78 15.45
CA ALA A 287 -4.56 9.38 15.80
C ALA A 287 -3.34 8.79 15.07
N GLY A 288 -2.55 8.01 15.79
CA GLY A 288 -1.35 7.37 15.28
C GLY A 288 -0.12 8.26 15.25
N ASP A 289 0.97 7.69 14.78
CA ASP A 289 2.28 8.30 14.61
C ASP A 289 2.82 7.95 13.22
N ALA A 290 3.22 8.93 12.42
CA ALA A 290 3.73 8.73 11.07
C ALA A 290 5.04 7.94 11.03
N ASP A 291 5.87 8.06 12.07
CA ASP A 291 7.14 7.34 12.18
C ASP A 291 6.94 5.85 12.51
N GLN A 292 5.74 5.48 13.00
CA GLN A 292 5.35 4.10 13.29
C GLN A 292 4.55 3.44 12.15
N ALA A 293 4.43 4.07 11.00
CA ALA A 293 3.57 3.60 9.91
C ALA A 293 3.87 2.15 9.48
N LEU A 294 5.15 1.79 9.33
CA LEU A 294 5.55 0.41 9.00
C LEU A 294 5.39 -0.56 10.18
N GLU A 295 5.52 -0.07 11.41
CA GLU A 295 5.27 -0.87 12.62
C GLU A 295 3.80 -1.31 12.70
N TYR A 296 2.86 -0.42 12.33
CA TYR A 296 1.44 -0.77 12.22
C TYR A 296 1.20 -1.84 11.15
N GLU A 297 1.80 -1.69 9.94
CA GLU A 297 1.70 -2.69 8.86
C GLU A 297 2.21 -4.07 9.31
N VAL A 298 3.41 -4.12 9.90
CA VAL A 298 4.00 -5.38 10.38
C VAL A 298 3.13 -6.02 11.44
N THR A 299 2.63 -5.23 12.39
CA THR A 299 1.78 -5.72 13.49
C THR A 299 0.48 -6.32 12.95
N ASP A 300 -0.20 -5.63 12.02
CA ASP A 300 -1.43 -6.12 11.42
C ASP A 300 -1.17 -7.37 10.57
N PHE A 301 -0.08 -7.40 9.80
CA PHE A 301 0.26 -8.57 8.98
C PHE A 301 0.51 -9.82 9.84
N GLN A 302 1.28 -9.69 10.92
CA GLN A 302 1.51 -10.81 11.86
C GLN A 302 0.19 -11.27 12.49
N LYS A 303 -0.68 -10.33 12.89
CA LYS A 303 -2.03 -10.63 13.39
C LYS A 303 -2.87 -11.41 12.37
N TYR A 304 -2.83 -11.03 11.08
CA TYR A 304 -3.55 -11.74 10.03
C TYR A 304 -3.06 -13.17 9.84
N ILE A 305 -1.75 -13.40 9.95
CA ILE A 305 -1.18 -14.75 9.91
C ILE A 305 -1.69 -15.59 11.10
N GLU A 306 -1.68 -15.04 12.30
CA GLU A 306 -2.17 -15.73 13.51
C GLU A 306 -3.66 -16.05 13.43
N GLN A 307 -4.46 -15.17 12.82
CA GLN A 307 -5.91 -15.34 12.64
C GLN A 307 -6.26 -16.23 11.44
N GLY A 308 -5.32 -16.41 10.48
CA GLY A 308 -5.55 -17.16 9.24
C GLY A 308 -6.36 -16.42 8.18
N HIS A 309 -6.61 -15.12 8.36
CA HIS A 309 -7.32 -14.27 7.38
C HIS A 309 -6.93 -12.79 7.56
N ASP A 310 -7.01 -12.03 6.48
CA ASP A 310 -6.94 -10.58 6.49
C ASP A 310 -8.32 -9.95 6.81
N GLU A 311 -8.37 -8.67 7.11
CA GLU A 311 -9.61 -7.93 7.35
C GLU A 311 -10.19 -7.31 6.04
N GLY A 312 -9.98 -7.96 4.91
CA GLY A 312 -10.47 -7.56 3.59
C GLY A 312 -9.51 -6.63 2.84
N GLU A 313 -8.24 -6.57 3.24
CA GLU A 313 -7.23 -5.74 2.59
C GLU A 313 -6.84 -6.28 1.22
N LEU A 314 -6.68 -7.58 1.08
CA LEU A 314 -6.40 -8.20 -0.21
C LEU A 314 -7.51 -7.90 -1.23
N LYS A 315 -8.78 -7.79 -0.77
CA LYS A 315 -9.90 -7.35 -1.60
C LYS A 315 -9.73 -5.89 -2.05
N LYS A 316 -9.27 -4.99 -1.18
CA LYS A 316 -8.98 -3.60 -1.55
C LYS A 316 -7.84 -3.52 -2.56
N SER A 317 -6.74 -4.25 -2.33
CA SER A 317 -5.62 -4.35 -3.28
C SER A 317 -6.07 -4.87 -4.65
N ARG A 318 -6.98 -5.86 -4.69
CA ARG A 318 -7.61 -6.31 -5.93
C ARG A 318 -8.33 -5.18 -6.66
N MET A 319 -9.13 -4.41 -5.94
CA MET A 319 -9.85 -3.26 -6.51
C MET A 319 -8.87 -2.24 -7.10
N ILE A 320 -7.77 -1.93 -6.39
CA ILE A 320 -6.73 -1.03 -6.86
C ILE A 320 -6.09 -1.56 -8.14
N ALA A 321 -5.63 -2.81 -8.16
CA ALA A 321 -4.99 -3.42 -9.32
C ALA A 321 -5.90 -3.37 -10.57
N HIS A 322 -7.20 -3.65 -10.40
CA HIS A 322 -8.19 -3.57 -11.49
C HIS A 322 -8.41 -2.12 -11.98
N ILE A 323 -8.52 -1.15 -11.06
CA ILE A 323 -8.68 0.27 -11.41
C ILE A 323 -7.44 0.77 -12.17
N LEU A 324 -6.23 0.53 -11.65
CA LEU A 324 -4.99 0.98 -12.28
C LEU A 324 -4.79 0.33 -13.66
N THR A 325 -5.12 -0.96 -13.80
CA THR A 325 -5.09 -1.65 -15.10
C THR A 325 -6.09 -1.03 -16.08
N SER A 326 -7.31 -0.75 -15.66
CA SER A 326 -8.34 -0.13 -16.50
C SER A 326 -7.94 1.27 -16.95
N ILE A 327 -7.32 2.06 -16.08
CA ILE A 327 -6.78 3.39 -16.41
C ILE A 327 -5.69 3.27 -17.47
N ARG A 328 -4.69 2.40 -17.29
CA ARG A 328 -3.61 2.18 -18.27
C ARG A 328 -4.16 1.71 -19.62
N THR A 329 -5.14 0.80 -19.59
CA THR A 329 -5.80 0.31 -20.82
C THR A 329 -6.47 1.45 -21.58
N ALA A 330 -7.18 2.34 -20.86
CA ALA A 330 -7.80 3.52 -21.49
C ALA A 330 -6.78 4.47 -22.11
N TRP A 331 -5.55 4.52 -21.61
CA TRP A 331 -4.45 5.31 -22.18
C TRP A 331 -3.71 4.60 -23.33
N GLY A 332 -3.95 3.31 -23.56
CA GLY A 332 -3.15 2.48 -24.45
C GLY A 332 -1.71 2.25 -23.94
N MET A 333 -1.47 2.45 -22.65
CA MET A 333 -0.17 2.27 -22.02
C MET A 333 0.03 0.81 -21.59
N THR A 334 1.11 0.19 -22.07
CA THR A 334 1.47 -1.20 -21.74
C THR A 334 2.87 -1.28 -21.17
N TYR A 335 3.11 -2.26 -20.32
CA TYR A 335 4.44 -2.66 -19.86
C TYR A 335 4.85 -4.00 -20.50
N PRO A 336 6.14 -4.42 -20.44
CA PRO A 336 6.59 -5.67 -21.03
C PRO A 336 5.77 -6.90 -20.57
N PHE A 337 5.46 -6.98 -19.28
CA PHE A 337 4.69 -8.10 -18.71
C PHE A 337 3.20 -8.15 -19.11
N ASP A 338 2.66 -7.12 -19.75
CA ASP A 338 1.27 -7.17 -20.24
C ASP A 338 1.12 -8.06 -21.48
N ASN A 339 2.23 -8.35 -22.18
CA ASN A 339 2.28 -9.19 -23.38
C ASN A 339 2.72 -10.64 -23.10
N GLU A 340 2.98 -10.99 -21.86
CA GLU A 340 3.32 -12.34 -21.45
C GLU A 340 2.01 -13.15 -21.29
N GLU A 341 1.86 -14.22 -22.11
CA GLU A 341 0.71 -15.15 -22.08
C GLU A 341 0.77 -16.11 -20.87
#